data_a09d057e2b5cd253b7ef1f7fafa55052
#
_entry.id   a09d057e2b5cd253b7ef1f7fafa55052
#
_cell.length_a   1.000
_cell.length_b   1.000
_cell.length_c   1.000
_cell.angle_alpha   90.00
_cell.angle_beta   90.00
_cell.angle_gamma   90.00
#
_symmetry.space_group_name_H-M   'P 1'
#
loop_
_entity.id
_entity.type
_entity.pdbx_description
1 polymer ?
#
loop_
_entity_poly.entity_id
_entity_poly.type
_entity_poly.pdbx_seq_one_letter_code
_entity_poly.pdbx_strand_id
1 'polypeptide(L)'
;MTHPSNQPALLLIGHGTDDPAGLEEYHRMATLVGERLGIVVQPCFLELADPPISQAIDDCVRAGFRQIVALPLLLGAAGHQKNDIPVALNQARMRHPNLDIRYGSPLGVQYALVHAMAERIETAYAATSARIPRDRTALALIGRGSSDPDSNADVARMARLLWEGRGFGWVEYGFFSITRPDVAATIRHCIALGAEQIIVAPYLLFTGRILQRMASQVEGARKEYPALPILMAEHLGLHEGVLAAILQRYDEALHGVAAVNCDLCKYRRVMPGFEDDHGRLQKSDHHHGLRGIHHHDAPALDTILPPRYRNGKPVSAAPMSAAPLVYDDEGRVAWDRVWSGDDPNNPFCELALAGGPPHRGTLLEPVSPEAVAADPEGYAHVVAELARGLRMVTGLPVVTGNTSGWVGLVCESEAMALWLLRAIAVENVSVRREGCTLFLPAGPDFRLDGEIKNVVTAVAKTYHYWKEHVQG
;
A
#
# COMPACT_ATOMS: atom_id res chain seq x y z
N MET A 1 -11.58 -5.40 -36.91
CA MET A 1 -11.02 -5.54 -35.55
C MET A 1 -9.92 -4.49 -35.42
N THR A 2 -10.19 -3.41 -34.75
CA THR A 2 -9.24 -2.33 -34.51
C THR A 2 -8.10 -2.88 -33.65
N HIS A 3 -6.85 -2.69 -34.09
CA HIS A 3 -5.67 -3.01 -33.31
C HIS A 3 -5.80 -2.43 -31.90
N PRO A 4 -5.34 -3.13 -30.82
CA PRO A 4 -5.37 -2.59 -29.48
C PRO A 4 -4.66 -1.24 -29.50
N SER A 5 -5.43 -0.22 -29.20
CA SER A 5 -4.94 1.14 -29.05
C SER A 5 -3.79 1.16 -28.03
N ASN A 6 -2.97 2.17 -28.06
CA ASN A 6 -1.86 2.43 -27.12
C ASN A 6 -2.36 2.62 -25.66
N GLN A 7 -3.58 2.19 -25.38
CA GLN A 7 -4.23 2.29 -24.07
C GLN A 7 -4.04 0.99 -23.28
N PRO A 8 -3.84 1.09 -21.96
CA PRO A 8 -3.71 -0.08 -21.09
C PRO A 8 -5.03 -0.84 -20.99
N ALA A 9 -4.99 -2.16 -20.79
CA ALA A 9 -6.14 -2.89 -20.29
C ALA A 9 -6.31 -2.66 -18.80
N LEU A 10 -7.54 -2.56 -18.32
CA LEU A 10 -7.84 -2.55 -16.89
C LEU A 10 -8.10 -3.99 -16.42
N LEU A 11 -7.22 -4.53 -15.61
CA LEU A 11 -7.45 -5.77 -14.88
C LEU A 11 -8.21 -5.42 -13.60
N LEU A 12 -9.50 -5.67 -13.56
CA LEU A 12 -10.33 -5.42 -12.40
C LEU A 12 -10.34 -6.69 -11.52
N ILE A 13 -9.86 -6.59 -10.28
CA ILE A 13 -9.61 -7.75 -9.42
C ILE A 13 -10.64 -7.78 -8.29
N GLY A 14 -11.59 -8.70 -8.37
CA GLY A 14 -12.57 -8.96 -7.31
C GLY A 14 -12.09 -10.02 -6.32
N HIS A 15 -12.71 -10.05 -5.14
CA HIS A 15 -12.51 -11.16 -4.20
C HIS A 15 -12.98 -12.49 -4.81
N GLY A 16 -14.11 -12.45 -5.49
CA GLY A 16 -14.85 -13.62 -5.95
C GLY A 16 -15.94 -14.04 -4.96
N THR A 17 -16.93 -14.74 -5.49
CA THR A 17 -18.05 -15.31 -4.74
C THR A 17 -18.60 -16.49 -5.51
N ASP A 18 -19.21 -17.42 -4.83
CA ASP A 18 -20.02 -18.51 -5.39
C ASP A 18 -21.51 -18.14 -5.50
N ASP A 19 -21.88 -16.93 -5.13
CA ASP A 19 -23.24 -16.40 -5.27
C ASP A 19 -23.42 -15.81 -6.68
N PRO A 20 -24.33 -16.36 -7.51
CA PRO A 20 -24.49 -15.88 -8.90
C PRO A 20 -24.91 -14.42 -9.00
N ALA A 21 -25.75 -13.92 -8.07
CA ALA A 21 -26.18 -12.53 -8.09
C ALA A 21 -25.02 -11.57 -7.78
N GLY A 22 -24.11 -11.95 -6.86
CA GLY A 22 -22.91 -11.18 -6.58
C GLY A 22 -21.95 -11.15 -7.77
N LEU A 23 -21.80 -12.25 -8.49
CA LEU A 23 -21.01 -12.28 -9.73
C LEU A 23 -21.64 -11.41 -10.81
N GLU A 24 -22.96 -11.43 -10.97
CA GLU A 24 -23.66 -10.58 -11.92
C GLU A 24 -23.45 -9.09 -11.63
N GLU A 25 -23.61 -8.66 -10.37
CA GLU A 25 -23.35 -7.27 -9.98
C GLU A 25 -21.90 -6.87 -10.28
N TYR A 26 -20.94 -7.74 -9.99
CA TYR A 26 -19.54 -7.49 -10.27
C TYR A 26 -19.27 -7.33 -11.78
N HIS A 27 -19.79 -8.22 -12.61
CA HIS A 27 -19.61 -8.15 -14.05
C HIS A 27 -20.31 -6.94 -14.67
N ARG A 28 -21.47 -6.56 -14.17
CA ARG A 28 -22.16 -5.32 -14.59
C ARG A 28 -21.33 -4.09 -14.22
N MET A 29 -20.74 -4.04 -13.03
CA MET A 29 -19.83 -2.95 -12.65
C MET A 29 -18.61 -2.90 -13.57
N ALA A 30 -18.01 -4.04 -13.91
CA ALA A 30 -16.88 -4.11 -14.84
C ALA A 30 -17.27 -3.57 -16.23
N THR A 31 -18.47 -3.89 -16.71
CA THR A 31 -19.02 -3.37 -17.96
C THR A 31 -19.19 -1.86 -17.92
N LEU A 32 -19.82 -1.32 -16.87
CA LEU A 32 -20.01 0.13 -16.68
C LEU A 32 -18.68 0.90 -16.65
N VAL A 33 -17.68 0.32 -15.99
CA VAL A 33 -16.31 0.90 -15.95
C VAL A 33 -15.72 0.95 -17.37
N GLY A 34 -15.84 -0.14 -18.12
CA GLY A 34 -15.35 -0.24 -19.51
C GLY A 34 -16.02 0.78 -20.42
N GLU A 35 -17.34 0.90 -20.34
CA GLU A 35 -18.12 1.89 -21.11
C GLU A 35 -17.72 3.32 -20.77
N ARG A 36 -17.55 3.62 -19.47
CA ARG A 36 -17.21 4.98 -19.00
C ARG A 36 -15.80 5.39 -19.41
N LEU A 37 -14.83 4.47 -19.39
CA LEU A 37 -13.42 4.73 -19.74
C LEU A 37 -13.15 4.55 -21.24
N GLY A 38 -13.98 3.85 -21.98
CA GLY A 38 -13.73 3.49 -23.38
C GLY A 38 -12.55 2.54 -23.57
N ILE A 39 -12.27 1.69 -22.58
CA ILE A 39 -11.14 0.74 -22.58
C ILE A 39 -11.60 -0.70 -22.36
N VAL A 40 -10.69 -1.64 -22.60
CA VAL A 40 -10.93 -3.05 -22.28
C VAL A 40 -10.77 -3.24 -20.76
N VAL A 41 -11.83 -3.76 -20.13
CA VAL A 41 -11.81 -4.22 -18.76
C VAL A 41 -11.81 -5.73 -18.75
N GLN A 42 -10.79 -6.32 -18.13
CA GLN A 42 -10.66 -7.76 -17.90
C GLN A 42 -11.01 -8.05 -16.44
N PRO A 43 -12.22 -8.58 -16.15
CA PRO A 43 -12.55 -9.02 -14.80
C PRO A 43 -11.78 -10.27 -14.42
N CYS A 44 -11.36 -10.35 -13.15
CA CYS A 44 -10.73 -11.54 -12.57
C CYS A 44 -10.93 -11.60 -11.07
N PHE A 45 -10.58 -12.73 -10.47
CA PHE A 45 -10.89 -13.01 -9.09
C PHE A 45 -9.69 -13.59 -8.32
N LEU A 46 -9.68 -13.33 -7.03
CA LEU A 46 -8.74 -13.95 -6.09
C LEU A 46 -9.12 -15.40 -5.80
N GLU A 47 -10.41 -15.62 -5.52
CA GLU A 47 -10.97 -16.90 -5.06
C GLU A 47 -12.36 -17.14 -5.67
N LEU A 48 -12.88 -18.35 -5.49
CA LEU A 48 -14.28 -18.74 -5.69
C LEU A 48 -14.90 -18.51 -7.06
N ALA A 49 -14.26 -17.77 -7.97
CA ALA A 49 -14.77 -17.46 -9.30
C ALA A 49 -13.67 -17.45 -10.36
N ASP A 50 -14.04 -17.55 -11.62
CA ASP A 50 -13.13 -17.55 -12.78
C ASP A 50 -13.27 -16.26 -13.61
N PRO A 51 -12.21 -15.81 -14.31
CA PRO A 51 -10.86 -16.36 -14.30
C PRO A 51 -10.02 -15.91 -13.11
N PRO A 52 -9.02 -16.68 -12.69
CA PRO A 52 -8.02 -16.22 -11.71
C PRO A 52 -7.11 -15.14 -12.32
N ILE A 53 -6.43 -14.36 -11.46
CA ILE A 53 -5.58 -13.23 -11.86
C ILE A 53 -4.55 -13.64 -12.91
N SER A 54 -3.87 -14.77 -12.71
CA SER A 54 -2.84 -15.26 -13.63
C SER A 54 -3.36 -15.50 -15.04
N GLN A 55 -4.51 -16.17 -15.16
CA GLN A 55 -5.13 -16.44 -16.43
C GLN A 55 -5.60 -15.14 -17.12
N ALA A 56 -6.21 -14.23 -16.38
CA ALA A 56 -6.68 -12.97 -16.91
C ALA A 56 -5.54 -12.11 -17.47
N ILE A 57 -4.37 -12.12 -16.82
CA ILE A 57 -3.17 -11.45 -17.34
C ILE A 57 -2.69 -12.11 -18.62
N ASP A 58 -2.62 -13.44 -18.65
CA ASP A 58 -2.21 -14.20 -19.84
C ASP A 58 -3.17 -13.95 -21.01
N ASP A 59 -4.46 -13.78 -20.73
CA ASP A 59 -5.47 -13.43 -21.73
C ASP A 59 -5.24 -12.02 -22.30
N CYS A 60 -4.94 -11.05 -21.45
CA CYS A 60 -4.57 -9.69 -21.89
C CYS A 60 -3.31 -9.70 -22.77
N VAL A 61 -2.29 -10.46 -22.40
CA VAL A 61 -1.05 -10.58 -23.17
C VAL A 61 -1.32 -11.24 -24.54
N ARG A 62 -2.13 -12.30 -24.57
CA ARG A 62 -2.55 -12.95 -25.84
C ARG A 62 -3.38 -12.03 -26.73
N ALA A 63 -4.18 -11.15 -26.13
CA ALA A 63 -4.92 -10.11 -26.85
C ALA A 63 -4.03 -8.96 -27.37
N GLY A 64 -2.73 -8.97 -27.04
CA GLY A 64 -1.75 -8.01 -27.56
C GLY A 64 -1.48 -6.81 -26.65
N PHE A 65 -2.08 -6.75 -25.46
CA PHE A 65 -1.79 -5.68 -24.50
C PHE A 65 -0.36 -5.80 -23.97
N ARG A 66 0.30 -4.64 -23.81
CA ARG A 66 1.65 -4.53 -23.25
C ARG A 66 1.66 -3.70 -21.97
N GLN A 67 0.53 -3.08 -21.65
CA GLN A 67 0.34 -2.31 -20.43
C GLN A 67 -0.98 -2.71 -19.78
N ILE A 68 -0.94 -2.97 -18.47
CA ILE A 68 -2.09 -3.35 -17.64
C ILE A 68 -2.13 -2.45 -16.41
N VAL A 69 -3.29 -1.89 -16.11
CA VAL A 69 -3.58 -1.31 -14.80
C VAL A 69 -4.33 -2.38 -13.99
N ALA A 70 -3.71 -2.91 -12.96
CA ALA A 70 -4.30 -3.90 -12.06
C ALA A 70 -4.95 -3.18 -10.88
N LEU A 71 -6.27 -3.17 -10.81
CA LEU A 71 -7.05 -2.45 -9.80
C LEU A 71 -7.82 -3.42 -8.91
N PRO A 72 -7.51 -3.47 -7.59
CA PRO A 72 -8.28 -4.27 -6.64
C PRO A 72 -9.62 -3.62 -6.32
N LEU A 73 -10.69 -4.32 -6.60
CA LEU A 73 -12.05 -3.92 -6.23
C LEU A 73 -12.35 -4.38 -4.80
N LEU A 74 -11.67 -3.74 -3.85
CA LEU A 74 -11.70 -4.00 -2.42
C LEU A 74 -11.93 -2.70 -1.66
N LEU A 75 -12.75 -2.72 -0.61
CA LEU A 75 -13.04 -1.53 0.19
C LEU A 75 -11.88 -1.10 1.09
N GLY A 76 -11.08 -2.03 1.58
CA GLY A 76 -9.96 -1.73 2.49
C GLY A 76 -8.69 -2.51 2.16
N ALA A 77 -7.57 -2.02 2.67
CA ALA A 77 -6.25 -2.61 2.49
C ALA A 77 -5.99 -3.71 3.53
N ALA A 78 -6.24 -4.95 3.18
CA ALA A 78 -5.96 -6.13 4.00
C ALA A 78 -4.99 -7.10 3.30
N GLY A 79 -4.91 -8.34 3.77
CA GLY A 79 -3.99 -9.35 3.25
C GLY A 79 -4.02 -9.51 1.74
N HIS A 80 -5.19 -9.57 1.12
CA HIS A 80 -5.30 -9.65 -0.34
C HIS A 80 -4.61 -8.49 -1.06
N GLN A 81 -4.84 -7.25 -0.60
CA GLN A 81 -4.23 -6.06 -1.17
C GLN A 81 -2.72 -6.00 -0.90
N LYS A 82 -2.30 -6.35 0.31
CA LYS A 82 -0.92 -6.15 0.78
C LYS A 82 0.00 -7.32 0.44
N ASN A 83 -0.56 -8.49 0.17
CA ASN A 83 0.17 -9.75 0.01
C ASN A 83 -0.21 -10.50 -1.27
N ASP A 84 -1.44 -10.96 -1.42
CA ASP A 84 -1.81 -11.96 -2.41
C ASP A 84 -1.78 -11.42 -3.84
N ILE A 85 -2.36 -10.25 -4.07
CA ILE A 85 -2.34 -9.61 -5.39
C ILE A 85 -0.90 -9.23 -5.79
N PRO A 86 -0.07 -8.59 -4.94
CA PRO A 86 1.34 -8.35 -5.26
C PRO A 86 2.11 -9.60 -5.65
N VAL A 87 1.89 -10.74 -4.98
CA VAL A 87 2.53 -12.03 -5.36
C VAL A 87 2.12 -12.44 -6.76
N ALA A 88 0.81 -12.42 -7.07
CA ALA A 88 0.30 -12.80 -8.39
C ALA A 88 0.85 -11.89 -9.51
N LEU A 89 0.91 -10.57 -9.26
CA LEU A 89 1.45 -9.60 -10.23
C LEU A 89 2.95 -9.77 -10.44
N ASN A 90 3.71 -10.06 -9.38
CA ASN A 90 5.15 -10.30 -9.48
C ASN A 90 5.44 -11.59 -10.27
N GLN A 91 4.67 -12.65 -10.06
CA GLN A 91 4.78 -13.88 -10.86
C GLN A 91 4.44 -13.61 -12.34
N ALA A 92 3.45 -12.75 -12.61
CA ALA A 92 3.11 -12.37 -13.98
C ALA A 92 4.24 -11.57 -14.65
N ARG A 93 4.90 -10.65 -13.93
CA ARG A 93 6.08 -9.93 -14.45
C ARG A 93 7.23 -10.86 -14.81
N MET A 94 7.42 -11.92 -14.03
CA MET A 94 8.44 -12.94 -14.34
C MET A 94 8.11 -13.74 -15.61
N ARG A 95 6.82 -14.09 -15.82
CA ARG A 95 6.39 -14.78 -17.05
C ARG A 95 6.39 -13.89 -18.28
N HIS A 96 6.12 -12.60 -18.08
CA HIS A 96 5.97 -11.61 -19.14
C HIS A 96 6.87 -10.38 -18.89
N PRO A 97 8.19 -10.47 -19.10
CA PRO A 97 9.14 -9.41 -18.74
C PRO A 97 8.89 -8.05 -19.43
N ASN A 98 8.23 -8.06 -20.60
CA ASN A 98 7.93 -6.86 -21.38
C ASN A 98 6.53 -6.28 -21.07
N LEU A 99 5.85 -6.76 -20.04
CA LEU A 99 4.54 -6.29 -19.63
C LEU A 99 4.67 -5.23 -18.54
N ASP A 100 4.22 -4.00 -18.83
CA ASP A 100 4.08 -2.96 -17.82
C ASP A 100 2.80 -3.20 -17.00
N ILE A 101 2.97 -3.50 -15.71
CA ILE A 101 1.84 -3.69 -14.79
C ILE A 101 1.88 -2.60 -13.73
N ARG A 102 0.88 -1.73 -13.74
CA ARG A 102 0.67 -0.71 -12.71
C ARG A 102 -0.35 -1.22 -11.71
N TYR A 103 0.01 -1.19 -10.43
CA TYR A 103 -0.85 -1.69 -9.36
C TYR A 103 -1.52 -0.53 -8.62
N GLY A 104 -2.85 -0.53 -8.61
CA GLY A 104 -3.65 0.50 -7.95
C GLY A 104 -3.91 0.23 -6.47
N SER A 105 -4.32 1.29 -5.77
CA SER A 105 -4.79 1.23 -4.38
C SER A 105 -6.18 0.59 -4.29
N PRO A 106 -6.58 0.05 -3.12
CA PRO A 106 -7.98 -0.33 -2.87
C PRO A 106 -8.87 0.91 -2.92
N LEU A 107 -10.17 0.71 -2.96
CA LEU A 107 -11.11 1.84 -2.98
C LEU A 107 -10.89 2.74 -1.77
N GLY A 108 -10.77 2.17 -0.56
CA GLY A 108 -10.53 2.92 0.66
C GLY A 108 -11.68 3.85 1.04
N VAL A 109 -11.38 4.82 1.89
CA VAL A 109 -12.39 5.81 2.29
C VAL A 109 -12.31 7.02 1.36
N GLN A 110 -13.23 7.09 0.40
CA GLN A 110 -13.36 8.16 -0.58
C GLN A 110 -14.67 8.91 -0.39
N TYR A 111 -14.69 10.20 -0.78
CA TYR A 111 -15.91 11.02 -0.71
C TYR A 111 -17.08 10.37 -1.48
N ALA A 112 -16.83 9.82 -2.66
CA ALA A 112 -17.86 9.18 -3.48
C ALA A 112 -18.50 7.98 -2.76
N LEU A 113 -17.75 7.18 -2.00
CA LEU A 113 -18.28 6.07 -1.23
C LEU A 113 -19.01 6.54 0.04
N VAL A 114 -18.53 7.61 0.70
CA VAL A 114 -19.27 8.23 1.82
C VAL A 114 -20.63 8.72 1.34
N HIS A 115 -20.67 9.38 0.18
CA HIS A 115 -21.90 9.88 -0.42
C HIS A 115 -22.85 8.73 -0.81
N ALA A 116 -22.34 7.70 -1.47
CA ALA A 116 -23.12 6.53 -1.84
C ALA A 116 -23.77 5.85 -0.62
N MET A 117 -22.98 5.64 0.44
CA MET A 117 -23.52 5.03 1.66
C MET A 117 -24.54 5.94 2.35
N ALA A 118 -24.30 7.26 2.35
CA ALA A 118 -25.26 8.22 2.87
C ALA A 118 -26.60 8.17 2.12
N GLU A 119 -26.60 8.08 0.79
CA GLU A 119 -27.82 7.96 -0.01
C GLU A 119 -28.56 6.67 0.27
N ARG A 120 -27.85 5.54 0.46
CA ARG A 120 -28.46 4.26 0.88
C ARG A 120 -29.15 4.38 2.25
N ILE A 121 -28.50 5.06 3.19
CA ILE A 121 -29.06 5.33 4.53
C ILE A 121 -30.28 6.25 4.43
N GLU A 122 -30.20 7.32 3.66
CA GLU A 122 -31.32 8.25 3.45
C GLU A 122 -32.54 7.54 2.85
N THR A 123 -32.33 6.69 1.87
CA THR A 123 -33.40 5.90 1.26
C THR A 123 -34.06 4.99 2.28
N ALA A 124 -33.29 4.30 3.12
CA ALA A 124 -33.85 3.48 4.19
C ALA A 124 -34.60 4.29 5.25
N TYR A 125 -34.04 5.46 5.62
CA TYR A 125 -34.69 6.36 6.57
C TYR A 125 -36.02 6.92 6.03
N ALA A 126 -36.06 7.29 4.76
CA ALA A 126 -37.26 7.81 4.12
C ALA A 126 -38.36 6.75 3.89
N ALA A 127 -37.99 5.49 3.76
CA ALA A 127 -38.91 4.39 3.49
C ALA A 127 -39.76 3.97 4.72
N THR A 128 -39.36 4.40 5.94
CA THR A 128 -40.10 4.05 7.15
C THR A 128 -41.30 4.95 7.38
N SER A 129 -42.43 4.36 7.83
CA SER A 129 -43.59 5.10 8.31
C SER A 129 -43.41 5.63 9.74
N ALA A 130 -42.48 5.07 10.49
CA ALA A 130 -42.12 5.52 11.83
C ALA A 130 -41.33 6.87 11.69
N ARG A 131 -41.96 7.98 12.06
CA ARG A 131 -41.35 9.29 12.01
C ARG A 131 -40.48 9.59 13.23
N ILE A 132 -39.45 8.74 13.46
CA ILE A 132 -38.50 8.96 14.54
C ILE A 132 -37.48 10.00 14.08
N PRO A 133 -37.24 11.07 14.86
CA PRO A 133 -36.26 12.10 14.50
C PRO A 133 -34.85 11.53 14.35
N ARG A 134 -34.02 12.19 13.50
CA ARG A 134 -32.64 11.74 13.24
C ARG A 134 -31.77 11.72 14.50
N ASP A 135 -31.93 12.72 15.36
CA ASP A 135 -31.21 12.84 16.63
C ASP A 135 -31.56 11.72 17.63
N ARG A 136 -32.64 10.94 17.37
CA ARG A 136 -33.01 9.72 18.09
C ARG A 136 -32.79 8.44 17.29
N THR A 137 -32.24 8.54 16.08
CA THR A 137 -31.91 7.45 15.19
C THR A 137 -30.42 7.17 15.26
N ALA A 138 -30.03 5.90 15.47
CA ALA A 138 -28.64 5.46 15.37
C ALA A 138 -28.39 4.79 14.02
N LEU A 139 -27.18 4.97 13.50
CA LEU A 139 -26.65 4.20 12.38
C LEU A 139 -25.72 3.11 12.91
N ALA A 140 -25.87 1.89 12.40
CA ALA A 140 -24.96 0.78 12.62
C ALA A 140 -24.27 0.41 11.29
N LEU A 141 -23.07 0.98 11.04
CA LEU A 141 -22.28 0.68 9.85
C LEU A 141 -21.58 -0.66 10.02
N ILE A 142 -21.87 -1.61 9.15
CA ILE A 142 -21.34 -2.98 9.26
C ILE A 142 -20.43 -3.31 8.08
N GLY A 143 -19.13 -3.39 8.36
CA GLY A 143 -18.13 -3.90 7.41
C GLY A 143 -18.02 -5.43 7.45
N ARG A 144 -17.25 -6.00 6.51
CA ARG A 144 -16.95 -7.45 6.52
C ARG A 144 -16.18 -7.88 7.76
N GLY A 145 -15.22 -7.06 8.16
CA GLY A 145 -14.19 -7.40 9.15
C GLY A 145 -12.94 -8.03 8.52
N SER A 146 -11.81 -7.80 9.14
CA SER A 146 -10.51 -8.24 8.68
C SER A 146 -9.59 -8.58 9.86
N SER A 147 -8.61 -9.45 9.63
CA SER A 147 -7.45 -9.64 10.51
C SER A 147 -6.40 -8.51 10.35
N ASP A 148 -6.64 -7.54 9.47
CA ASP A 148 -5.78 -6.38 9.28
C ASP A 148 -6.41 -5.16 9.96
N PRO A 149 -5.75 -4.56 10.97
CA PRO A 149 -6.30 -3.44 11.73
C PRO A 149 -6.48 -2.18 10.90
N ASP A 150 -5.67 -1.96 9.87
CA ASP A 150 -5.77 -0.82 8.96
C ASP A 150 -7.10 -0.84 8.19
N SER A 151 -7.46 -2.01 7.65
CA SER A 151 -8.76 -2.22 6.99
C SER A 151 -9.95 -2.04 7.94
N ASN A 152 -9.82 -2.45 9.21
CA ASN A 152 -10.87 -2.24 10.22
C ASN A 152 -10.98 -0.77 10.62
N ALA A 153 -9.87 -0.04 10.68
CA ALA A 153 -9.83 1.40 10.95
C ALA A 153 -10.54 2.22 9.85
N ASP A 154 -10.49 1.77 8.59
CA ASP A 154 -11.23 2.42 7.50
C ASP A 154 -12.75 2.36 7.72
N VAL A 155 -13.28 1.28 8.29
CA VAL A 155 -14.72 1.19 8.64
C VAL A 155 -15.08 2.19 9.75
N ALA A 156 -14.23 2.34 10.77
CA ALA A 156 -14.44 3.33 11.83
C ALA A 156 -14.36 4.77 11.27
N ARG A 157 -13.41 5.03 10.38
CA ARG A 157 -13.27 6.31 9.68
C ARG A 157 -14.50 6.62 8.81
N MET A 158 -15.02 5.64 8.09
CA MET A 158 -16.24 5.76 7.29
C MET A 158 -17.44 6.10 8.19
N ALA A 159 -17.60 5.40 9.32
CA ALA A 159 -18.66 5.67 10.30
C ALA A 159 -18.60 7.10 10.81
N ARG A 160 -17.40 7.59 11.16
CA ARG A 160 -17.21 8.97 11.61
C ARG A 160 -17.59 9.99 10.53
N LEU A 161 -17.21 9.78 9.28
CA LEU A 161 -17.54 10.67 8.17
C LEU A 161 -19.05 10.64 7.83
N LEU A 162 -19.71 9.50 8.05
CA LEU A 162 -21.16 9.40 7.90
C LEU A 162 -21.92 10.11 9.02
N TRP A 163 -21.31 10.29 10.16
CA TRP A 163 -21.95 11.04 11.27
C TRP A 163 -21.97 12.54 11.06
N GLU A 164 -20.91 13.09 10.44
CA GLU A 164 -20.74 14.54 10.32
C GLU A 164 -21.85 15.17 9.48
N GLY A 165 -22.53 16.16 10.11
CA GLY A 165 -23.48 17.04 9.45
C GLY A 165 -24.82 16.44 9.02
N ARG A 166 -25.12 15.16 9.34
CA ARG A 166 -26.36 14.49 8.90
C ARG A 166 -27.45 14.45 9.96
N GLY A 167 -27.12 14.85 11.18
CA GLY A 167 -28.08 14.98 12.28
C GLY A 167 -28.52 13.68 12.96
N PHE A 168 -27.91 12.54 12.64
CA PHE A 168 -28.14 11.28 13.36
C PHE A 168 -27.56 11.36 14.78
N GLY A 169 -28.28 10.79 15.77
CA GLY A 169 -27.88 10.84 17.15
C GLY A 169 -26.57 10.13 17.43
N TRP A 170 -26.40 8.95 16.84
CA TRP A 170 -25.23 8.12 17.03
C TRP A 170 -24.87 7.40 15.72
N VAL A 171 -23.59 7.13 15.53
CA VAL A 171 -23.10 6.22 14.48
C VAL A 171 -22.10 5.27 15.09
N GLU A 172 -22.52 4.02 15.20
CA GLU A 172 -21.68 2.90 15.65
C GLU A 172 -21.18 2.11 14.45
N TYR A 173 -20.04 1.47 14.59
CA TYR A 173 -19.53 0.56 13.59
C TYR A 173 -19.34 -0.84 14.14
N GLY A 174 -19.44 -1.80 13.25
CA GLY A 174 -19.20 -3.20 13.58
C GLY A 174 -18.84 -4.02 12.37
N PHE A 175 -18.72 -5.32 12.59
CA PHE A 175 -18.20 -6.23 11.59
C PHE A 175 -19.06 -7.49 11.51
N PHE A 176 -19.19 -7.99 10.30
CA PHE A 176 -19.93 -9.25 10.11
C PHE A 176 -19.16 -10.44 10.68
N SER A 177 -17.82 -10.46 10.54
CA SER A 177 -16.96 -11.59 10.97
C SER A 177 -15.54 -11.12 11.30
N ILE A 178 -14.71 -12.06 11.74
CA ILE A 178 -13.27 -11.95 11.98
C ILE A 178 -12.91 -11.07 13.18
N THR A 179 -13.51 -9.91 13.34
CA THR A 179 -13.22 -8.96 14.41
C THR A 179 -14.48 -8.47 15.11
N ARG A 180 -14.32 -7.68 16.15
CA ARG A 180 -15.40 -7.17 17.01
C ARG A 180 -15.51 -5.65 16.92
N PRO A 181 -16.70 -5.06 17.27
CA PRO A 181 -17.95 -5.72 17.66
C PRO A 181 -18.64 -6.40 16.47
N ASP A 182 -19.38 -7.49 16.73
CA ASP A 182 -20.23 -8.14 15.72
C ASP A 182 -21.56 -7.38 15.54
N VAL A 183 -22.36 -7.79 14.55
CA VAL A 183 -23.64 -7.13 14.20
C VAL A 183 -24.56 -7.00 15.41
N ALA A 184 -24.74 -8.09 16.18
CA ALA A 184 -25.62 -8.07 17.35
C ALA A 184 -25.08 -7.16 18.45
N ALA A 185 -23.77 -7.17 18.71
CA ALA A 185 -23.14 -6.27 19.67
C ALA A 185 -23.30 -4.81 19.24
N THR A 186 -23.11 -4.50 17.95
CA THR A 186 -23.26 -3.13 17.42
C THR A 186 -24.70 -2.63 17.61
N ILE A 187 -25.70 -3.47 17.34
CA ILE A 187 -27.10 -3.12 17.61
C ILE A 187 -27.33 -2.86 19.10
N ARG A 188 -26.79 -3.72 19.99
CA ARG A 188 -26.91 -3.50 21.46
C ARG A 188 -26.21 -2.22 21.90
N HIS A 189 -25.08 -1.83 21.28
CA HIS A 189 -24.45 -0.53 21.58
C HIS A 189 -25.38 0.64 21.23
N CYS A 190 -26.02 0.60 20.06
CA CYS A 190 -26.97 1.63 19.67
C CYS A 190 -28.15 1.72 20.67
N ILE A 191 -28.66 0.57 21.14
CA ILE A 191 -29.74 0.51 22.16
C ILE A 191 -29.26 1.11 23.48
N ALA A 192 -28.06 0.75 23.93
CA ALA A 192 -27.50 1.26 25.19
C ALA A 192 -27.23 2.77 25.14
N LEU A 193 -27.00 3.33 23.96
CA LEU A 193 -26.89 4.76 23.74
C LEU A 193 -28.24 5.51 23.68
N GLY A 194 -29.35 4.77 23.76
CA GLY A 194 -30.70 5.35 23.81
C GLY A 194 -31.36 5.56 22.45
N ALA A 195 -30.93 4.85 21.41
CA ALA A 195 -31.54 4.93 20.10
C ALA A 195 -33.02 4.45 20.14
N GLU A 196 -33.90 5.27 19.56
CA GLU A 196 -35.32 4.94 19.36
C GLU A 196 -35.59 4.28 18.00
N GLN A 197 -34.60 4.33 17.08
CA GLN A 197 -34.57 3.65 15.80
C GLN A 197 -33.14 3.34 15.43
N ILE A 198 -32.92 2.22 14.73
CA ILE A 198 -31.59 1.84 14.22
C ILE A 198 -31.67 1.61 12.72
N ILE A 199 -30.68 2.13 11.97
CA ILE A 199 -30.47 1.81 10.57
C ILE A 199 -29.17 1.03 10.45
N VAL A 200 -29.25 -0.25 10.12
CA VAL A 200 -28.09 -1.07 9.81
C VAL A 200 -27.69 -0.82 8.38
N ALA A 201 -26.46 -0.35 8.18
CA ALA A 201 -25.91 0.02 6.87
C ALA A 201 -24.78 -0.95 6.48
N PRO A 202 -25.00 -1.89 5.54
CA PRO A 202 -23.99 -2.82 5.07
C PRO A 202 -22.94 -2.10 4.24
N TYR A 203 -21.71 -1.99 4.75
CA TYR A 203 -20.58 -1.45 4.00
C TYR A 203 -19.91 -2.58 3.21
N LEU A 204 -20.60 -3.00 2.15
CA LEU A 204 -20.22 -4.09 1.24
C LEU A 204 -20.40 -3.62 -0.20
N LEU A 205 -19.50 -4.07 -1.11
CA LEU A 205 -19.56 -3.70 -2.53
C LEU A 205 -20.73 -4.37 -3.25
N PHE A 206 -20.86 -5.68 -3.11
CA PHE A 206 -21.81 -6.47 -3.87
C PHE A 206 -22.64 -7.37 -2.96
N THR A 207 -23.77 -7.86 -3.49
CA THR A 207 -24.58 -8.86 -2.81
C THR A 207 -23.83 -10.19 -2.66
N GLY A 208 -24.36 -11.09 -1.88
CA GLY A 208 -23.83 -12.42 -1.63
C GLY A 208 -24.14 -12.96 -0.25
N ARG A 209 -23.54 -14.11 0.09
CA ARG A 209 -23.81 -14.83 1.33
C ARG A 209 -23.62 -13.98 2.60
N ILE A 210 -22.68 -13.07 2.62
CA ILE A 210 -22.43 -12.21 3.79
C ILE A 210 -23.63 -11.29 4.01
N LEU A 211 -24.10 -10.63 2.95
CA LEU A 211 -25.26 -9.74 3.03
C LEU A 211 -26.52 -10.49 3.45
N GLN A 212 -26.77 -11.69 2.88
CA GLN A 212 -27.91 -12.54 3.24
C GLN A 212 -27.89 -12.96 4.72
N ARG A 213 -26.71 -13.36 5.21
CA ARG A 213 -26.55 -13.72 6.63
C ARG A 213 -26.67 -12.51 7.56
N MET A 214 -26.17 -11.34 7.14
CA MET A 214 -26.36 -10.09 7.88
C MET A 214 -27.84 -9.73 7.96
N ALA A 215 -28.57 -9.85 6.87
CA ALA A 215 -30.02 -9.65 6.87
C ALA A 215 -30.75 -10.60 7.85
N SER A 216 -30.32 -11.86 7.91
CA SER A 216 -30.86 -12.84 8.88
C SER A 216 -30.54 -12.46 10.33
N GLN A 217 -29.36 -11.88 10.60
CA GLN A 217 -29.01 -11.40 11.95
C GLN A 217 -29.83 -10.17 12.32
N VAL A 218 -30.07 -9.25 11.39
CA VAL A 218 -30.94 -8.09 11.59
C VAL A 218 -32.37 -8.53 11.87
N GLU A 219 -32.86 -9.53 11.14
CA GLU A 219 -34.18 -10.09 11.39
C GLU A 219 -34.29 -10.78 12.75
N GLY A 220 -33.21 -11.41 13.22
CA GLY A 220 -33.12 -11.92 14.62
C GLY A 220 -33.23 -10.80 15.64
N ALA A 221 -32.53 -9.68 15.42
CA ALA A 221 -32.58 -8.51 16.29
C ALA A 221 -34.00 -7.86 16.31
N ARG A 222 -34.70 -7.81 15.17
CA ARG A 222 -36.11 -7.34 15.14
C ARG A 222 -37.05 -8.18 16.02
N LYS A 223 -36.81 -9.48 16.05
CA LYS A 223 -37.60 -10.39 16.91
C LYS A 223 -37.25 -10.23 18.38
N GLU A 224 -36.00 -9.96 18.70
CA GLU A 224 -35.54 -9.74 20.08
C GLU A 224 -36.02 -8.38 20.63
N TYR A 225 -36.10 -7.35 19.75
CA TYR A 225 -36.51 -5.99 20.12
C TYR A 225 -37.70 -5.50 19.28
N PRO A 226 -38.90 -6.10 19.44
CA PRO A 226 -40.04 -5.84 18.57
C PRO A 226 -40.62 -4.43 18.67
N ALA A 227 -40.33 -3.70 19.73
CA ALA A 227 -40.75 -2.31 19.91
C ALA A 227 -39.81 -1.30 19.29
N LEU A 228 -38.62 -1.74 18.86
CA LEU A 228 -37.58 -0.88 18.28
C LEU A 228 -37.56 -1.06 16.76
N PRO A 229 -37.83 -0.03 15.96
CA PRO A 229 -37.65 -0.07 14.51
C PRO A 229 -36.18 -0.28 14.16
N ILE A 230 -35.86 -1.44 13.59
CA ILE A 230 -34.51 -1.73 13.04
C ILE A 230 -34.64 -1.87 11.53
N LEU A 231 -34.13 -0.89 10.81
CA LEU A 231 -34.12 -0.85 9.36
C LEU A 231 -32.81 -1.44 8.85
N MET A 232 -32.79 -1.85 7.58
CA MET A 232 -31.57 -2.24 6.90
C MET A 232 -31.49 -1.47 5.58
N ALA A 233 -30.44 -0.70 5.40
CA ALA A 233 -30.15 -0.03 4.15
C ALA A 233 -29.65 -1.03 3.11
N GLU A 234 -29.72 -0.66 1.84
CA GLU A 234 -29.06 -1.41 0.77
C GLU A 234 -27.53 -1.30 0.90
N HIS A 235 -26.83 -2.29 0.37
CA HIS A 235 -25.38 -2.25 0.20
C HIS A 235 -24.98 -1.24 -0.89
N LEU A 236 -23.69 -1.02 -1.09
CA LEU A 236 -23.19 -0.09 -2.10
C LEU A 236 -23.66 -0.45 -3.51
N GLY A 237 -23.48 -1.70 -3.94
CA GLY A 237 -23.98 -2.22 -5.22
C GLY A 237 -23.46 -1.44 -6.43
N LEU A 238 -24.34 -1.32 -7.44
CA LEU A 238 -24.05 -0.61 -8.68
C LEU A 238 -24.26 0.93 -8.56
N HIS A 239 -23.96 1.49 -7.41
CA HIS A 239 -24.12 2.92 -7.17
C HIS A 239 -23.11 3.74 -7.98
N GLU A 240 -23.52 4.90 -8.53
CA GLU A 240 -22.63 5.79 -9.30
C GLU A 240 -21.40 6.23 -8.50
N GLY A 241 -21.53 6.40 -7.18
CA GLY A 241 -20.40 6.69 -6.30
C GLY A 241 -19.36 5.56 -6.24
N VAL A 242 -19.74 4.30 -6.40
CA VAL A 242 -18.81 3.17 -6.51
C VAL A 242 -18.07 3.25 -7.84
N LEU A 243 -18.80 3.50 -8.93
CA LEU A 243 -18.20 3.70 -10.24
C LEU A 243 -17.21 4.86 -10.22
N ALA A 244 -17.58 6.01 -9.67
CA ALA A 244 -16.70 7.18 -9.54
C ALA A 244 -15.42 6.86 -8.73
N ALA A 245 -15.55 6.10 -7.65
CA ALA A 245 -14.41 5.66 -6.86
C ALA A 245 -13.46 4.75 -7.63
N ILE A 246 -13.97 3.84 -8.46
CA ILE A 246 -13.17 2.98 -9.33
C ILE A 246 -12.42 3.80 -10.38
N LEU A 247 -13.12 4.73 -11.03
CA LEU A 247 -12.53 5.61 -12.05
C LEU A 247 -11.39 6.45 -11.49
N GLN A 248 -11.57 7.00 -10.29
CA GLN A 248 -10.52 7.74 -9.61
C GLN A 248 -9.30 6.86 -9.32
N ARG A 249 -9.49 5.64 -8.81
CA ARG A 249 -8.38 4.72 -8.54
C ARG A 249 -7.67 4.26 -9.80
N TYR A 250 -8.41 4.10 -10.91
CA TYR A 250 -7.81 3.83 -12.21
C TYR A 250 -6.91 4.98 -12.65
N ASP A 251 -7.40 6.22 -12.58
CA ASP A 251 -6.63 7.40 -12.95
C ASP A 251 -5.36 7.56 -12.11
N GLU A 252 -5.47 7.41 -10.79
CA GLU A 252 -4.33 7.43 -9.87
C GLU A 252 -3.27 6.36 -10.20
N ALA A 253 -3.70 5.14 -10.54
CA ALA A 253 -2.80 4.06 -10.91
C ALA A 253 -2.15 4.31 -12.29
N LEU A 254 -2.93 4.82 -13.23
CA LEU A 254 -2.46 5.16 -14.58
C LEU A 254 -1.37 6.24 -14.56
N HIS A 255 -1.49 7.22 -13.67
CA HIS A 255 -0.54 8.33 -13.55
C HIS A 255 0.54 8.13 -12.48
N GLY A 256 0.61 6.93 -11.86
CA GLY A 256 1.65 6.60 -10.89
C GLY A 256 1.53 7.30 -9.53
N VAL A 257 0.33 7.82 -9.20
CA VAL A 257 0.06 8.48 -7.90
C VAL A 257 -0.70 7.58 -6.91
N ALA A 258 -0.86 6.30 -7.25
CA ALA A 258 -1.47 5.32 -6.35
C ALA A 258 -0.66 5.19 -5.05
N ALA A 259 -1.32 5.36 -3.91
CA ALA A 259 -0.69 5.30 -2.60
C ALA A 259 -1.33 4.23 -1.72
N VAL A 260 -0.50 3.50 -0.98
CA VAL A 260 -0.92 2.53 0.04
C VAL A 260 -0.37 2.98 1.39
N ASN A 261 -1.16 2.81 2.45
CA ASN A 261 -0.76 3.20 3.81
C ASN A 261 0.26 2.22 4.39
N CYS A 262 1.52 2.35 3.95
CA CYS A 262 2.62 1.48 4.41
C CYS A 262 2.98 1.70 5.89
N ASP A 263 2.68 2.85 6.47
CA ASP A 263 2.99 3.16 7.86
C ASP A 263 2.08 2.43 8.87
N LEU A 264 0.88 2.01 8.43
CA LEU A 264 -0.04 1.19 9.21
C LEU A 264 -0.10 -0.27 8.74
N CYS A 265 0.86 -0.70 7.93
CA CYS A 265 0.92 -2.06 7.43
C CYS A 265 1.55 -3.01 8.47
N LYS A 266 0.79 -3.96 9.01
CA LYS A 266 1.27 -4.94 10.00
C LYS A 266 2.45 -5.81 9.53
N TYR A 267 2.63 -5.96 8.21
CA TYR A 267 3.79 -6.67 7.65
C TYR A 267 5.07 -5.82 7.66
N ARG A 268 4.95 -4.49 7.81
CA ARG A 268 6.07 -3.54 7.79
C ARG A 268 6.33 -2.88 9.15
N ARG A 269 5.34 -2.86 10.02
CA ARG A 269 5.40 -2.26 11.36
C ARG A 269 5.00 -3.28 12.40
N VAL A 270 5.68 -3.26 13.53
CA VAL A 270 5.23 -4.03 14.70
C VAL A 270 3.97 -3.36 15.23
N MET A 271 2.86 -4.06 15.20
CA MET A 271 1.58 -3.56 15.70
C MET A 271 1.10 -4.45 16.85
N PRO A 272 0.56 -3.86 17.95
CA PRO A 272 0.07 -4.63 19.09
C PRO A 272 -0.97 -5.69 18.68
N GLY A 273 -0.71 -6.95 19.05
CA GLY A 273 -1.55 -8.10 18.70
C GLY A 273 -1.31 -8.68 17.31
N PHE A 274 -0.34 -8.13 16.53
CA PHE A 274 0.03 -8.58 15.18
C PHE A 274 1.56 -8.71 15.03
N GLU A 275 2.27 -8.88 16.14
CA GLU A 275 3.75 -8.91 16.20
C GLU A 275 4.30 -10.02 15.31
N ASP A 276 3.62 -11.16 15.25
CA ASP A 276 4.01 -12.31 14.43
C ASP A 276 3.92 -12.07 12.92
N ASP A 277 3.14 -11.08 12.49
CA ASP A 277 3.00 -10.74 11.07
C ASP A 277 4.14 -9.84 10.56
N HIS A 278 4.83 -9.14 11.47
CA HIS A 278 5.91 -8.24 11.10
C HIS A 278 7.07 -8.99 10.45
N GLY A 279 7.44 -8.54 9.26
CA GLY A 279 8.55 -9.12 8.51
C GLY A 279 8.28 -10.49 7.91
N ARG A 280 7.07 -11.03 8.00
CA ARG A 280 6.72 -12.27 7.28
C ARG A 280 6.94 -12.10 5.79
N LEU A 281 7.51 -13.14 5.20
CA LEU A 281 7.54 -13.27 3.74
C LEU A 281 6.12 -13.28 3.21
N GLN A 282 5.89 -12.57 2.12
CA GLN A 282 4.62 -12.64 1.41
C GLN A 282 4.39 -14.08 0.93
N LYS A 283 3.46 -14.76 1.58
CA LYS A 283 2.99 -16.09 1.21
C LYS A 283 1.49 -16.02 1.06
N SER A 284 0.99 -16.71 0.07
CA SER A 284 -0.44 -16.94 -0.03
C SER A 284 -0.83 -18.04 0.97
N ASP A 285 -1.14 -17.64 2.21
CA ASP A 285 -1.52 -18.55 3.30
C ASP A 285 -3.05 -18.69 3.45
N HIS A 286 -3.80 -18.32 2.43
CA HIS A 286 -5.25 -18.44 2.48
C HIS A 286 -5.68 -19.90 2.54
N HIS A 287 -6.55 -20.22 3.52
CA HIS A 287 -7.11 -21.57 3.72
C HIS A 287 -8.00 -22.04 2.56
N HIS A 288 -8.31 -21.18 1.58
CA HIS A 288 -9.01 -21.55 0.35
C HIS A 288 -8.09 -21.67 -0.88
N GLY A 289 -6.81 -21.36 -0.75
CA GLY A 289 -5.84 -21.33 -1.85
C GLY A 289 -6.19 -20.27 -2.92
N LEU A 290 -5.23 -19.47 -3.31
CA LEU A 290 -5.42 -18.55 -4.44
C LEU A 290 -5.46 -19.37 -5.74
N ARG A 291 -6.55 -19.25 -6.49
CA ARG A 291 -6.69 -19.96 -7.78
C ARG A 291 -5.64 -19.46 -8.77
N GLY A 292 -4.95 -20.40 -9.40
CA GLY A 292 -3.92 -20.10 -10.40
C GLY A 292 -2.55 -19.70 -9.84
N ILE A 293 -2.37 -19.71 -8.53
CA ILE A 293 -1.06 -19.64 -7.89
C ILE A 293 -0.68 -21.06 -7.46
N HIS A 294 0.07 -21.73 -8.31
CA HIS A 294 0.59 -23.05 -7.98
C HIS A 294 1.84 -22.87 -7.10
N HIS A 295 1.77 -23.31 -5.84
CA HIS A 295 2.91 -23.28 -4.91
C HIS A 295 4.14 -24.06 -5.40
N HIS A 296 3.96 -24.91 -6.44
CA HIS A 296 5.03 -25.74 -7.01
C HIS A 296 5.79 -25.07 -8.16
N ASP A 297 5.23 -24.03 -8.79
CA ASP A 297 5.81 -23.40 -9.98
C ASP A 297 6.42 -22.00 -9.69
N ALA A 298 6.19 -21.45 -8.51
CA ALA A 298 6.94 -20.29 -8.08
C ALA A 298 8.35 -20.77 -7.74
N PRO A 299 9.41 -20.27 -8.39
CA PRO A 299 10.75 -20.44 -7.85
C PRO A 299 10.68 -20.01 -6.39
N ALA A 300 11.16 -20.86 -5.48
CA ALA A 300 11.14 -20.53 -4.06
C ALA A 300 11.67 -19.10 -3.93
N LEU A 301 10.99 -18.25 -3.14
CA LEU A 301 11.44 -16.87 -2.87
C LEU A 301 12.93 -16.82 -2.52
N ASP A 302 13.46 -17.91 -2.02
CA ASP A 302 14.88 -18.18 -1.78
C ASP A 302 15.76 -18.10 -3.04
N THR A 303 15.20 -18.27 -4.24
CA THR A 303 15.94 -18.13 -5.49
C THR A 303 15.89 -16.72 -6.08
N ILE A 304 14.92 -15.91 -5.66
CA ILE A 304 14.73 -14.53 -6.13
C ILE A 304 15.38 -13.55 -5.16
N LEU A 305 15.40 -13.86 -3.87
CA LEU A 305 16.03 -13.02 -2.86
C LEU A 305 17.52 -13.35 -2.75
N PRO A 306 18.39 -12.33 -2.59
CA PRO A 306 19.80 -12.54 -2.32
C PRO A 306 20.00 -13.48 -1.12
N PRO A 307 21.10 -14.27 -1.05
CA PRO A 307 21.35 -15.26 -0.01
C PRO A 307 21.15 -14.79 1.43
N ARG A 308 21.30 -13.51 1.69
CA ARG A 308 21.10 -12.86 2.99
C ARG A 308 19.65 -12.85 3.50
N TYR A 309 18.68 -13.10 2.62
CA TYR A 309 17.24 -13.19 2.98
C TYR A 309 16.73 -14.62 3.10
N ARG A 310 17.56 -15.62 2.78
CA ARG A 310 17.15 -17.02 2.66
C ARG A 310 16.83 -17.72 3.99
N ASN A 311 17.30 -17.23 5.12
CA ASN A 311 17.32 -18.02 6.37
C ASN A 311 16.45 -17.49 7.52
N GLY A 312 15.59 -16.46 7.30
CA GLY A 312 14.68 -15.97 8.35
C GLY A 312 15.37 -15.50 9.66
N LYS A 313 16.70 -15.54 9.72
CA LYS A 313 17.44 -15.02 10.86
C LYS A 313 17.62 -13.52 10.72
N PRO A 314 17.48 -12.74 11.80
CA PRO A 314 17.84 -11.34 11.77
C PRO A 314 19.30 -11.25 11.31
N VAL A 315 19.51 -10.62 10.17
CA VAL A 315 20.86 -10.30 9.71
C VAL A 315 21.38 -9.29 10.72
N SER A 316 22.44 -9.63 11.44
CA SER A 316 23.22 -8.65 12.20
C SER A 316 23.48 -7.47 11.26
N ALA A 317 23.56 -6.25 11.80
CA ALA A 317 23.73 -5.01 11.05
C ALA A 317 24.85 -5.11 9.99
N ALA A 318 24.57 -5.82 8.90
CA ALA A 318 25.46 -5.92 7.76
C ALA A 318 25.39 -4.60 6.99
N PRO A 319 26.50 -4.13 6.44
CA PRO A 319 26.54 -2.91 5.68
C PRO A 319 25.50 -2.94 4.56
N MET A 320 24.84 -1.83 4.35
CA MET A 320 23.72 -1.68 3.39
C MET A 320 24.13 -1.96 1.95
N SER A 321 25.37 -1.77 1.60
CA SER A 321 25.93 -2.13 0.32
C SER A 321 26.82 -3.37 0.44
N ALA A 322 26.51 -4.40 -0.36
CA ALA A 322 27.35 -5.59 -0.48
C ALA A 322 28.57 -5.33 -1.38
N ALA A 323 28.62 -4.19 -2.08
CA ALA A 323 29.74 -3.85 -2.94
C ALA A 323 31.04 -3.77 -2.13
N PRO A 324 32.14 -4.41 -2.54
CA PRO A 324 33.42 -4.28 -1.89
C PRO A 324 33.94 -2.84 -2.04
N LEU A 325 34.69 -2.38 -1.01
CA LEU A 325 35.42 -1.12 -1.15
C LEU A 325 36.56 -1.30 -2.17
N VAL A 326 36.68 -0.37 -3.08
CA VAL A 326 37.78 -0.28 -4.07
C VAL A 326 38.66 0.89 -3.65
N TYR A 327 39.98 0.70 -3.68
CA TYR A 327 40.94 1.71 -3.25
C TYR A 327 41.71 2.26 -4.44
N ASP A 328 42.06 3.54 -4.41
CA ASP A 328 42.96 4.20 -5.34
C ASP A 328 44.43 3.89 -4.99
N ASP A 329 45.36 4.40 -5.81
CA ASP A 329 46.78 4.17 -5.65
C ASP A 329 47.36 4.85 -4.37
N GLU A 330 46.63 5.81 -3.79
CA GLU A 330 46.95 6.46 -2.53
C GLU A 330 46.32 5.77 -1.31
N GLY A 331 45.65 4.64 -1.52
CA GLY A 331 44.98 3.86 -0.44
C GLY A 331 43.68 4.47 0.10
N ARG A 332 43.10 5.43 -0.64
CA ARG A 332 41.77 6.01 -0.30
C ARG A 332 40.69 5.30 -1.09
N VAL A 333 39.47 5.30 -0.59
CA VAL A 333 38.34 4.67 -1.31
C VAL A 333 38.03 5.43 -2.59
N ALA A 334 38.05 4.72 -3.71
CA ALA A 334 37.63 5.22 -5.03
C ALA A 334 36.11 5.06 -5.16
N TRP A 335 35.34 6.00 -4.60
CA TRP A 335 33.89 5.93 -4.50
C TRP A 335 33.18 5.81 -5.85
N ASP A 336 33.75 6.42 -6.91
CA ASP A 336 33.30 6.28 -8.30
C ASP A 336 33.38 4.84 -8.83
N ARG A 337 34.33 4.05 -8.31
CA ARG A 337 34.49 2.64 -8.67
C ARG A 337 33.71 1.69 -7.75
N VAL A 338 33.36 2.10 -6.54
CA VAL A 338 32.44 1.35 -5.67
C VAL A 338 31.05 1.36 -6.27
N TRP A 339 30.74 2.41 -7.01
CA TRP A 339 29.54 2.58 -7.81
C TRP A 339 29.94 2.90 -9.28
N SER A 340 29.94 1.90 -10.15
CA SER A 340 29.99 2.14 -11.59
C SER A 340 28.74 1.56 -12.23
N GLY A 341 27.88 2.44 -12.76
CA GLY A 341 26.67 2.04 -13.48
C GLY A 341 26.95 1.29 -14.78
N ASP A 342 28.21 1.30 -15.24
CA ASP A 342 28.66 0.73 -16.51
C ASP A 342 29.29 -0.67 -16.38
N ASP A 343 29.43 -1.23 -15.17
CA ASP A 343 29.95 -2.58 -14.96
C ASP A 343 28.82 -3.62 -15.01
N PRO A 344 28.74 -4.45 -16.07
CA PRO A 344 27.73 -5.50 -16.19
C PRO A 344 27.83 -6.58 -15.11
N ASN A 345 28.94 -6.61 -14.34
CA ASN A 345 29.11 -7.48 -13.19
C ASN A 345 28.71 -6.81 -11.85
N ASN A 346 28.30 -5.53 -11.90
CA ASN A 346 27.84 -4.83 -10.70
C ASN A 346 26.32 -5.03 -10.53
N PRO A 347 25.86 -5.92 -9.62
CA PRO A 347 24.44 -6.26 -9.47
C PRO A 347 23.59 -5.11 -8.89
N PHE A 348 24.15 -3.92 -8.73
CA PHE A 348 23.53 -2.82 -8.02
C PHE A 348 22.37 -2.18 -8.78
N CYS A 349 22.46 -2.06 -10.12
CA CYS A 349 21.34 -1.56 -10.93
C CYS A 349 20.15 -2.53 -10.94
N GLU A 350 20.40 -3.83 -11.02
CA GLU A 350 19.34 -4.84 -10.97
C GLU A 350 18.66 -4.90 -9.60
N LEU A 351 19.41 -4.71 -8.49
CA LEU A 351 18.86 -4.63 -7.14
C LEU A 351 18.04 -3.35 -6.91
N ALA A 352 18.39 -2.25 -7.57
CA ALA A 352 17.61 -1.01 -7.55
C ALA A 352 16.29 -1.16 -8.30
N LEU A 353 16.28 -1.88 -9.41
CA LEU A 353 15.10 -2.17 -10.23
C LEU A 353 14.19 -3.23 -9.58
N ALA A 354 14.70 -4.10 -8.72
CA ALA A 354 13.93 -5.12 -8.02
C ALA A 354 13.04 -4.60 -6.87
N GLY A 355 13.01 -3.28 -6.64
CA GLY A 355 11.92 -2.60 -5.95
C GLY A 355 11.75 -2.88 -4.45
N GLY A 356 12.83 -3.08 -3.73
CA GLY A 356 12.75 -3.16 -2.26
C GLY A 356 13.99 -2.61 -1.59
N PRO A 357 13.86 -1.92 -0.45
CA PRO A 357 15.03 -1.55 0.31
C PRO A 357 15.76 -2.84 0.69
N PRO A 358 17.03 -3.00 0.33
CA PRO A 358 17.81 -4.18 0.69
C PRO A 358 18.02 -4.31 2.21
N HIS A 359 17.45 -3.41 2.99
CA HIS A 359 17.86 -3.17 4.37
C HIS A 359 16.68 -3.18 5.32
N ARG A 360 16.55 -4.27 6.01
CA ARG A 360 15.86 -4.35 7.29
C ARG A 360 16.89 -4.20 8.41
N GLY A 361 17.50 -3.01 8.48
CA GLY A 361 18.35 -2.59 9.57
C GLY A 361 17.68 -1.42 10.30
N THR A 362 18.26 -1.02 11.41
CA THR A 362 17.92 0.25 12.06
C THR A 362 18.16 1.40 11.08
N LEU A 363 17.25 2.38 11.09
CA LEU A 363 17.44 3.64 10.37
C LEU A 363 18.80 4.23 10.72
N LEU A 364 19.59 4.59 9.72
CA LEU A 364 20.85 5.28 9.95
C LEU A 364 20.55 6.74 10.30
N GLU A 365 20.74 7.09 11.57
CA GLU A 365 20.40 8.38 12.15
C GLU A 365 21.63 9.24 12.42
N PRO A 366 21.49 10.58 12.47
CA PRO A 366 22.55 11.46 12.92
C PRO A 366 22.80 11.26 14.42
N VAL A 367 24.03 11.45 14.84
CA VAL A 367 24.35 11.43 16.27
C VAL A 367 23.99 12.74 16.95
N SER A 368 23.88 12.71 18.28
CA SER A 368 23.59 13.92 19.07
C SER A 368 24.78 14.91 19.07
N PRO A 369 24.51 16.19 19.30
CA PRO A 369 25.58 17.20 19.45
C PRO A 369 26.59 16.86 20.55
N GLU A 370 26.15 16.19 21.63
CA GLU A 370 27.00 15.75 22.72
C GLU A 370 27.98 14.66 22.29
N ALA A 371 27.51 13.72 21.42
CA ALA A 371 28.38 12.68 20.89
C ALA A 371 29.45 13.29 19.94
N VAL A 372 29.07 14.30 19.12
CA VAL A 372 30.04 15.04 18.30
C VAL A 372 31.06 15.79 19.16
N ALA A 373 30.62 16.39 20.27
CA ALA A 373 31.50 17.12 21.18
C ALA A 373 32.44 16.18 21.96
N ALA A 374 32.05 14.91 22.15
CA ALA A 374 32.87 13.91 22.83
C ALA A 374 34.05 13.42 21.98
N ASP A 375 33.90 13.40 20.62
CA ASP A 375 34.99 13.04 19.70
C ASP A 375 34.93 13.93 18.42
N PRO A 376 35.42 15.19 18.53
CA PRO A 376 35.39 16.13 17.42
C PRO A 376 36.40 15.78 16.30
N GLU A 377 37.50 15.09 16.62
CA GLU A 377 38.47 14.67 15.60
C GLU A 377 37.93 13.51 14.75
N GLY A 378 37.36 12.49 15.41
CA GLY A 378 36.69 11.39 14.71
C GLY A 378 35.53 11.89 13.84
N TYR A 379 34.73 12.82 14.37
CA TYR A 379 33.67 13.45 13.61
C TYR A 379 34.17 14.21 12.39
N ALA A 380 35.24 15.01 12.54
CA ALA A 380 35.83 15.75 11.42
C ALA A 380 36.36 14.83 10.32
N HIS A 381 36.97 13.68 10.72
CA HIS A 381 37.43 12.67 9.77
C HIS A 381 36.27 12.05 8.97
N VAL A 382 35.19 11.66 9.63
CA VAL A 382 34.00 11.10 9.00
C VAL A 382 33.34 12.09 8.06
N VAL A 383 33.17 13.34 8.50
CA VAL A 383 32.60 14.43 7.67
C VAL A 383 33.44 14.68 6.42
N ALA A 384 34.76 14.68 6.54
CA ALA A 384 35.67 14.87 5.43
C ALA A 384 35.53 13.74 4.38
N GLU A 385 35.45 12.49 4.84
CA GLU A 385 35.31 11.34 3.96
C GLU A 385 33.92 11.26 3.31
N LEU A 386 32.84 11.51 4.06
CA LEU A 386 31.49 11.65 3.49
C LEU A 386 31.44 12.74 2.43
N ALA A 387 31.96 13.92 2.72
CA ALA A 387 31.99 15.03 1.77
C ALA A 387 32.78 14.68 0.51
N ARG A 388 33.89 13.97 0.65
CA ARG A 388 34.70 13.49 -0.48
C ARG A 388 33.90 12.48 -1.32
N GLY A 389 33.31 11.48 -0.69
CA GLY A 389 32.53 10.43 -1.38
C GLY A 389 31.31 11.01 -2.10
N LEU A 390 30.55 11.86 -1.43
CA LEU A 390 29.37 12.50 -2.02
C LEU A 390 29.71 13.34 -3.26
N ARG A 391 30.82 14.13 -3.19
CA ARG A 391 31.27 14.90 -4.37
C ARG A 391 31.69 13.99 -5.53
N MET A 392 32.40 12.90 -5.23
CA MET A 392 32.86 11.96 -6.28
C MET A 392 31.69 11.31 -7.02
N VAL A 393 30.65 10.86 -6.30
CA VAL A 393 29.54 10.11 -6.89
C VAL A 393 28.45 11.00 -7.52
N THR A 394 28.36 12.28 -7.13
CA THR A 394 27.30 13.17 -7.63
C THR A 394 27.82 14.36 -8.44
N GLY A 395 29.04 14.79 -8.23
CA GLY A 395 29.54 16.07 -8.74
C GLY A 395 28.95 17.31 -8.07
N LEU A 396 28.03 17.14 -7.11
CA LEU A 396 27.31 18.25 -6.46
C LEU A 396 28.13 18.90 -5.35
N PRO A 397 27.89 20.20 -5.05
CA PRO A 397 28.51 20.87 -3.91
C PRO A 397 28.07 20.24 -2.59
N VAL A 398 29.04 20.09 -1.68
CA VAL A 398 28.81 19.57 -0.33
C VAL A 398 29.18 20.64 0.69
N VAL A 399 28.28 20.93 1.63
CA VAL A 399 28.46 21.86 2.75
C VAL A 399 28.63 21.10 4.04
N THR A 400 29.59 21.55 4.87
CA THR A 400 29.96 20.96 6.14
C THR A 400 29.98 22.02 7.23
N GLY A 401 29.79 21.66 8.47
CA GLY A 401 29.97 22.56 9.62
C GLY A 401 28.75 23.36 10.07
N ASN A 402 27.65 23.35 9.34
CA ASN A 402 26.47 24.17 9.69
C ASN A 402 25.56 23.54 10.76
N THR A 403 25.64 22.22 10.94
CA THR A 403 24.80 21.49 11.91
C THR A 403 25.51 20.22 12.36
N SER A 404 25.72 20.06 13.65
CA SER A 404 26.32 18.86 14.23
C SER A 404 25.52 17.61 13.87
N GLY A 405 26.19 16.54 13.51
CA GLY A 405 25.59 15.27 13.11
C GLY A 405 25.15 15.22 11.63
N TRP A 406 25.39 16.26 10.83
CA TRP A 406 24.89 16.34 9.45
C TRP A 406 25.92 16.86 8.44
N VAL A 407 25.84 16.29 7.23
CA VAL A 407 26.58 16.75 6.04
C VAL A 407 25.57 17.14 4.97
N GLY A 408 25.70 18.35 4.40
CA GLY A 408 24.75 18.90 3.42
C GLY A 408 25.19 18.63 1.99
N LEU A 409 24.29 18.14 1.15
CA LEU A 409 24.43 17.99 -0.32
C LEU A 409 23.52 19.01 -1.00
N VAL A 410 24.09 19.89 -1.82
CA VAL A 410 23.35 20.96 -2.50
C VAL A 410 22.86 20.47 -3.85
N CYS A 411 21.56 20.31 -4.00
CA CYS A 411 20.90 19.88 -5.23
C CYS A 411 20.72 21.05 -6.23
N GLU A 412 20.63 20.75 -7.51
CA GLU A 412 20.46 21.73 -8.59
C GLU A 412 19.09 22.40 -8.57
N SER A 413 18.07 21.74 -7.99
CA SER A 413 16.70 22.24 -7.91
C SER A 413 15.96 21.69 -6.68
N GLU A 414 14.87 22.36 -6.28
CA GLU A 414 13.97 21.85 -5.22
C GLU A 414 13.29 20.54 -5.62
N ALA A 415 12.97 20.37 -6.90
CA ALA A 415 12.36 19.14 -7.41
C ALA A 415 13.32 17.95 -7.22
N MET A 416 14.59 18.13 -7.56
CA MET A 416 15.64 17.15 -7.33
C MET A 416 15.80 16.83 -5.84
N ALA A 417 15.90 17.87 -5.01
CA ALA A 417 16.06 17.71 -3.57
C ALA A 417 14.87 16.95 -2.94
N LEU A 418 13.64 17.24 -3.36
CA LEU A 418 12.45 16.56 -2.87
C LEU A 418 12.39 15.10 -3.31
N TRP A 419 12.78 14.82 -4.55
CA TRP A 419 12.81 13.46 -5.07
C TRP A 419 13.90 12.62 -4.37
N LEU A 420 15.12 13.13 -4.29
CA LEU A 420 16.24 12.46 -3.62
C LEU A 420 15.97 12.25 -2.13
N LEU A 421 15.34 13.21 -1.43
CA LEU A 421 14.91 13.03 -0.04
C LEU A 421 14.06 11.78 0.13
N ARG A 422 13.06 11.61 -0.73
CA ARG A 422 12.17 10.44 -0.67
C ARG A 422 12.91 9.14 -0.99
N ALA A 423 13.75 9.16 -2.01
CA ALA A 423 14.49 7.99 -2.45
C ALA A 423 15.55 7.55 -1.42
N ILE A 424 16.30 8.49 -0.84
CA ILE A 424 17.31 8.22 0.19
C ILE A 424 16.66 7.70 1.49
N ALA A 425 15.50 8.26 1.89
CA ALA A 425 14.76 7.78 3.06
C ALA A 425 14.32 6.31 2.91
N VAL A 426 13.97 5.88 1.70
CA VAL A 426 13.65 4.48 1.39
C VAL A 426 14.88 3.56 1.56
N GLU A 427 16.08 4.09 1.42
CA GLU A 427 17.34 3.36 1.66
C GLU A 427 17.72 3.27 3.16
N ASN A 428 16.81 3.59 4.08
CA ASN A 428 17.03 3.61 5.53
C ASN A 428 18.14 4.57 6.00
N VAL A 429 18.36 5.64 5.27
CA VAL A 429 19.24 6.73 5.67
C VAL A 429 18.38 7.94 6.04
N SER A 430 18.53 8.45 7.26
CA SER A 430 17.89 9.67 7.68
C SER A 430 18.31 10.82 6.77
N VAL A 431 17.35 11.58 6.31
CA VAL A 431 17.58 12.73 5.45
C VAL A 431 16.59 13.84 5.78
N ARG A 432 17.06 15.07 5.86
CA ARG A 432 16.23 16.26 6.00
C ARG A 432 16.57 17.29 4.93
N ARG A 433 15.70 18.20 4.65
CA ARG A 433 15.83 19.19 3.58
C ARG A 433 15.64 20.61 4.09
N GLU A 434 16.51 21.51 3.64
CA GLU A 434 16.34 22.95 3.77
C GLU A 434 16.58 23.60 2.38
N GLY A 435 15.52 24.10 1.76
CA GLY A 435 15.61 24.59 0.37
C GLY A 435 16.08 23.49 -0.58
N CYS A 436 17.15 23.75 -1.32
CA CYS A 436 17.80 22.79 -2.22
C CYS A 436 18.85 21.92 -1.52
N THR A 437 19.10 22.06 -0.23
CA THR A 437 20.12 21.31 0.49
C THR A 437 19.51 20.10 1.21
N LEU A 438 20.05 18.93 0.95
CA LEU A 438 19.79 17.69 1.69
C LEU A 438 20.85 17.48 2.75
N PHE A 439 20.42 17.20 3.96
CA PHE A 439 21.31 16.89 5.08
C PHE A 439 21.27 15.38 5.36
N LEU A 440 22.45 14.77 5.34
CA LEU A 440 22.70 13.35 5.53
C LEU A 440 23.39 13.11 6.88
N PRO A 441 23.15 11.98 7.54
CA PRO A 441 23.66 11.73 8.87
C PRO A 441 25.19 11.54 8.88
N ALA A 442 25.81 11.99 9.96
CA ALA A 442 27.22 11.78 10.25
C ALA A 442 27.44 11.58 11.76
N GLY A 443 28.39 10.75 12.12
CA GLY A 443 28.76 10.48 13.52
C GLY A 443 30.24 10.11 13.64
N PRO A 444 30.90 10.38 14.79
CA PRO A 444 32.33 10.08 14.99
C PRO A 444 32.62 8.57 14.91
N ASP A 445 31.66 7.73 15.22
CA ASP A 445 31.73 6.27 15.22
C ASP A 445 31.40 5.62 13.88
N PHE A 446 31.08 6.43 12.84
CA PHE A 446 30.78 5.91 11.51
C PHE A 446 32.02 5.27 10.89
N ARG A 447 31.87 4.01 10.48
CA ARG A 447 32.97 3.24 9.89
C ARG A 447 32.93 3.32 8.36
N LEU A 448 34.10 3.25 7.78
CA LEU A 448 34.30 3.37 6.33
C LEU A 448 33.56 2.28 5.54
N ASP A 449 33.62 1.04 6.02
CA ASP A 449 32.96 -0.14 5.42
C ASP A 449 31.52 -0.35 5.90
N GLY A 450 31.03 0.53 6.74
CA GLY A 450 29.70 0.51 7.34
C GLY A 450 28.88 1.74 6.94
N GLU A 451 28.71 2.63 7.90
CA GLU A 451 27.78 3.77 7.84
C GLU A 451 28.18 4.78 6.75
N ILE A 452 29.48 5.09 6.59
CA ILE A 452 29.97 5.99 5.53
C ILE A 452 29.65 5.40 4.16
N LYS A 453 29.99 4.12 3.93
CA LYS A 453 29.67 3.42 2.69
C LYS A 453 28.16 3.43 2.41
N ASN A 454 27.33 3.26 3.44
CA ASN A 454 25.91 3.26 3.29
C ASN A 454 25.34 4.59 2.81
N VAL A 455 25.79 5.69 3.43
CA VAL A 455 25.36 7.04 3.03
C VAL A 455 25.79 7.33 1.58
N VAL A 456 27.05 7.10 1.25
CA VAL A 456 27.59 7.41 -0.08
C VAL A 456 26.93 6.58 -1.16
N THR A 457 26.76 5.28 -0.95
CA THR A 457 26.13 4.38 -1.94
C THR A 457 24.62 4.61 -2.08
N ALA A 458 23.90 4.95 -1.00
CA ALA A 458 22.50 5.33 -1.08
C ALA A 458 22.31 6.60 -1.94
N VAL A 459 23.18 7.59 -1.75
CA VAL A 459 23.14 8.82 -2.55
C VAL A 459 23.57 8.56 -4.00
N ALA A 460 24.63 7.80 -4.23
CA ALA A 460 25.12 7.47 -5.57
C ALA A 460 24.00 6.80 -6.40
N LYS A 461 23.38 5.79 -5.83
CA LYS A 461 22.29 5.04 -6.45
C LYS A 461 21.09 5.93 -6.78
N THR A 462 20.62 6.70 -5.83
CA THR A 462 19.44 7.55 -6.01
C THR A 462 19.71 8.71 -6.97
N TYR A 463 20.90 9.29 -6.91
CA TYR A 463 21.31 10.34 -7.82
C TYR A 463 21.45 9.85 -9.27
N HIS A 464 22.07 8.67 -9.48
CA HIS A 464 22.15 8.04 -10.80
C HIS A 464 20.74 7.82 -11.38
N TYR A 465 19.81 7.27 -10.57
CA TYR A 465 18.45 7.04 -10.99
C TYR A 465 17.71 8.34 -11.36
N TRP A 466 17.95 9.41 -10.59
CA TRP A 466 17.43 10.74 -10.93
C TRP A 466 17.91 11.21 -12.29
N LYS A 467 19.21 11.11 -12.56
CA LYS A 467 19.79 11.55 -13.83
C LYS A 467 19.28 10.78 -15.05
N GLU A 468 19.22 9.46 -14.94
CA GLU A 468 18.89 8.59 -16.07
C GLU A 468 17.39 8.47 -16.35
N HIS A 469 16.54 8.66 -15.35
CA HIS A 469 15.12 8.31 -15.47
C HIS A 469 14.13 9.43 -15.10
N VAL A 470 14.57 10.51 -14.50
CA VAL A 470 13.68 11.58 -14.04
C VAL A 470 13.94 12.91 -14.72
N GLN A 471 15.17 13.15 -15.19
CA GLN A 471 15.56 14.36 -15.91
C GLN A 471 15.33 14.28 -17.44
N GLY A 472 14.99 13.11 -17.96
CA GLY A 472 14.76 12.84 -19.38
C GLY A 472 13.35 13.17 -19.87
#